data_5fc1fe53437eb7d1d5543f01dc435fef
#
_entry.id   5fc1fe53437eb7d1d5543f01dc435fef
#
_cell.length_a   1.000
_cell.length_b   1.000
_cell.length_c   1.000
_cell.angle_alpha   90.00
_cell.angle_beta   90.00
_cell.angle_gamma   90.00
#
_symmetry.space_group_name_H-M   'P 1'
#
loop_
_entity.id
_entity.type
_entity.pdbx_description
1 polymer ?
#
loop_
_entity_poly.entity_id
_entity_poly.type
_entity_poly.pdbx_seq_one_letter_code
_entity_poly.pdbx_strand_id
1 'polypeptide(L)'
;LEWLLYGIGLIGVAVIWALIQYQETVGWILLVSGIVLLGYVLFLALYVLPGESGQKSDGTTRSIFFGGIGVLLATAALMIYNQGASIIAQVAGAAGLGIVIAACVMEARRYENYARDRVFAMIFVILLMPLFWGLFEQAGGSMNLYTDEYVDRGGIPTTFFQSINPIYIILLAPLFAILWQWLARSGKEPSAIAKMGMGIVQMGLAFIVFVWGAQQFSVAGEAGVLLTPVVFLFLFYLLSTTGELCLSPVGLSAMNRLSVKHMASLMMAAFFFGTAGGQFVAGFLGSIMGEDEGGSLSREGALE
;
A
#
# COMPACT_ATOMS: atom_id res chain seq x y z
N LEU A 1 4.36 10.06 35.13
CA LEU A 1 4.29 10.08 33.66
C LEU A 1 3.83 8.72 33.10
N GLU A 2 4.39 7.60 33.58
CA GLU A 2 4.04 6.23 33.12
C GLU A 2 2.56 5.89 33.31
N TRP A 3 2.01 6.16 34.51
CA TRP A 3 0.57 5.93 34.79
C TRP A 3 -0.36 6.73 33.89
N LEU A 4 0.08 7.92 33.47
CA LEU A 4 -0.67 8.75 32.52
C LEU A 4 -0.65 8.12 31.12
N LEU A 5 0.48 7.54 30.70
CA LEU A 5 0.60 6.81 29.43
C LEU A 5 -0.26 5.54 29.41
N TYR A 6 -0.29 4.79 30.50
CA TYR A 6 -1.18 3.62 30.63
C TYR A 6 -2.67 4.02 30.60
N GLY A 7 -3.02 5.12 31.27
CA GLY A 7 -4.38 5.68 31.23
C GLY A 7 -4.79 6.11 29.82
N ILE A 8 -3.90 6.80 29.09
CA ILE A 8 -4.13 7.18 27.69
C ILE A 8 -4.27 5.93 26.79
N GLY A 9 -3.44 4.90 27.02
CA GLY A 9 -3.53 3.64 26.31
C GLY A 9 -4.88 2.93 26.49
N LEU A 10 -5.37 2.84 27.73
CA LEU A 10 -6.68 2.26 28.02
C LEU A 10 -7.83 3.05 27.41
N ILE A 11 -7.77 4.39 27.45
CA ILE A 11 -8.74 5.24 26.75
C ILE A 11 -8.67 4.99 25.25
N GLY A 12 -7.46 4.87 24.68
CA GLY A 12 -7.26 4.54 23.27
C GLY A 12 -7.92 3.24 22.87
N VAL A 13 -7.77 2.17 23.66
CA VAL A 13 -8.43 0.88 23.43
C VAL A 13 -9.96 1.01 23.48
N ALA A 14 -10.49 1.74 24.46
CA ALA A 14 -11.94 1.97 24.57
C ALA A 14 -12.49 2.77 23.38
N VAL A 15 -11.73 3.78 22.90
CA VAL A 15 -12.07 4.57 21.72
C VAL A 15 -12.05 3.70 20.47
N ILE A 16 -11.01 2.88 20.28
CA ILE A 16 -10.92 1.95 19.13
C ILE A 16 -12.10 0.98 19.14
N TRP A 17 -12.43 0.42 20.31
CA TRP A 17 -13.58 -0.48 20.43
C TRP A 17 -14.89 0.22 20.05
N ALA A 18 -15.11 1.45 20.53
CA ALA A 18 -16.29 2.24 20.16
C ALA A 18 -16.32 2.56 18.65
N LEU A 19 -15.16 2.89 18.04
CA LEU A 19 -15.06 3.15 16.62
C LEU A 19 -15.42 1.90 15.78
N ILE A 20 -15.04 0.71 16.24
CA ILE A 20 -15.40 -0.56 15.57
C ILE A 20 -16.91 -0.81 15.63
N GLN A 21 -17.58 -0.46 16.74
CA GLN A 21 -19.04 -0.63 16.87
C GLN A 21 -19.84 0.31 15.95
N TYR A 22 -19.29 1.47 15.59
CA TYR A 22 -19.95 2.50 14.77
C TYR A 22 -19.25 2.70 13.42
N GLN A 23 -18.87 1.60 12.74
CA GLN A 23 -18.05 1.63 11.52
C GLN A 23 -18.60 2.56 10.43
N GLU A 24 -19.91 2.55 10.19
CA GLU A 24 -20.53 3.38 9.16
C GLU A 24 -20.39 4.88 9.48
N THR A 25 -20.71 5.27 10.74
CA THR A 25 -20.57 6.66 11.17
C THR A 25 -19.11 7.11 11.16
N VAL A 26 -18.19 6.23 11.60
CA VAL A 26 -16.76 6.46 11.58
C VAL A 26 -16.25 6.63 10.16
N GLY A 27 -16.71 5.79 9.23
CA GLY A 27 -16.38 5.90 7.79
C GLY A 27 -16.74 7.30 7.25
N TRP A 28 -17.93 7.79 7.54
CA TRP A 28 -18.34 9.14 7.16
C TRP A 28 -17.50 10.25 7.81
N ILE A 29 -17.21 10.13 9.11
CA ILE A 29 -16.35 11.10 9.82
C ILE A 29 -14.95 11.13 9.23
N LEU A 30 -14.34 9.96 8.95
CA LEU A 30 -13.02 9.85 8.34
C LEU A 30 -13.00 10.41 6.91
N LEU A 31 -14.03 10.13 6.12
CA LEU A 31 -14.16 10.68 4.76
C LEU A 31 -14.23 12.21 4.78
N VAL A 32 -15.15 12.76 5.58
CA VAL A 32 -15.33 14.23 5.66
C VAL A 32 -14.10 14.91 6.22
N SER A 33 -13.51 14.37 7.31
CA SER A 33 -12.28 14.92 7.88
C SER A 33 -11.09 14.80 6.93
N GLY A 34 -10.99 13.72 6.17
CA GLY A 34 -9.97 13.52 5.14
C GLY A 34 -10.10 14.55 4.02
N ILE A 35 -11.31 14.80 3.52
CA ILE A 35 -11.58 15.82 2.50
C ILE A 35 -11.25 17.23 3.03
N VAL A 36 -11.65 17.56 4.25
CA VAL A 36 -11.35 18.86 4.89
C VAL A 36 -9.86 19.05 5.08
N LEU A 37 -9.17 18.02 5.60
CA LEU A 37 -7.72 18.05 5.81
C LEU A 37 -6.97 18.21 4.49
N LEU A 38 -7.36 17.44 3.46
CA LEU A 38 -6.77 17.55 2.13
C LEU A 38 -7.01 18.93 1.54
N GLY A 39 -8.23 19.47 1.62
CA GLY A 39 -8.54 20.83 1.17
C GLY A 39 -7.70 21.88 1.89
N TYR A 40 -7.50 21.72 3.20
CA TYR A 40 -6.65 22.61 3.99
C TYR A 40 -5.16 22.51 3.59
N VAL A 41 -4.64 21.31 3.41
CA VAL A 41 -3.26 21.09 2.94
C VAL A 41 -3.07 21.67 1.54
N LEU A 42 -4.04 21.48 0.64
CA LEU A 42 -4.03 22.06 -0.70
C LEU A 42 -4.06 23.60 -0.64
N PHE A 43 -4.91 24.17 0.21
CA PHE A 43 -4.96 25.62 0.43
C PHE A 43 -3.63 26.16 0.93
N LEU A 44 -3.03 25.51 1.94
CA LEU A 44 -1.70 25.89 2.44
C LEU A 44 -0.64 25.81 1.32
N ALA A 45 -0.60 24.72 0.56
CA ALA A 45 0.37 24.51 -0.51
C ALA A 45 0.22 25.53 -1.65
N LEU A 46 -1.02 25.94 -1.96
CA LEU A 46 -1.29 26.87 -3.06
C LEU A 46 -1.09 28.35 -2.70
N TYR A 47 -1.48 28.73 -1.48
CA TYR A 47 -1.65 30.15 -1.14
C TYR A 47 -0.73 30.65 -0.02
N VAL A 48 -0.33 29.77 0.90
CA VAL A 48 0.33 30.20 2.14
C VAL A 48 1.83 29.89 2.17
N LEU A 49 2.25 28.68 1.73
CA LEU A 49 3.64 28.24 1.83
C LEU A 49 4.43 28.64 0.57
N PRO A 50 5.36 29.59 0.66
CA PRO A 50 6.36 29.77 -0.39
C PRO A 50 7.27 28.53 -0.37
N GLY A 51 7.55 27.96 -1.53
CA GLY A 51 8.57 26.91 -1.63
C GLY A 51 9.89 27.40 -1.03
N GLU A 52 10.60 26.55 -0.29
CA GLU A 52 11.85 26.88 0.41
C GLU A 52 12.93 27.50 -0.48
N SER A 53 12.83 27.37 -1.80
CA SER A 53 13.76 27.92 -2.79
C SER A 53 13.34 29.26 -3.40
N GLY A 54 12.19 29.80 -3.04
CA GLY A 54 11.63 31.00 -3.71
C GLY A 54 11.20 30.76 -5.16
N GLN A 55 11.48 29.59 -5.75
CA GLN A 55 11.02 29.22 -7.08
C GLN A 55 9.63 28.59 -6.94
N LYS A 56 8.63 29.26 -7.48
CA LYS A 56 7.28 28.72 -7.59
C LYS A 56 7.26 27.75 -8.79
N SER A 57 6.68 26.57 -8.59
CA SER A 57 6.31 25.68 -9.69
C SER A 57 5.40 26.45 -10.66
N ASP A 58 5.52 26.16 -11.95
CA ASP A 58 4.70 26.84 -12.97
C ASP A 58 3.23 26.65 -12.69
N GLY A 59 2.44 27.71 -12.87
CA GLY A 59 1.00 27.69 -12.65
C GLY A 59 0.29 26.60 -13.45
N THR A 60 0.75 26.34 -14.68
CA THR A 60 0.20 25.29 -15.54
C THR A 60 0.42 23.89 -14.98
N THR A 61 1.65 23.56 -14.57
CA THR A 61 1.99 22.26 -13.99
C THR A 61 1.24 22.02 -12.68
N ARG A 62 1.12 23.06 -11.84
CA ARG A 62 0.33 22.99 -10.60
C ARG A 62 -1.14 22.72 -10.90
N SER A 63 -1.74 23.41 -11.86
CA SER A 63 -3.14 23.21 -12.26
C SER A 63 -3.38 21.79 -12.79
N ILE A 64 -2.46 21.25 -13.60
CA ILE A 64 -2.55 19.88 -14.11
C ILE A 64 -2.46 18.86 -12.96
N PHE A 65 -1.51 19.05 -12.05
CA PHE A 65 -1.33 18.16 -10.90
C PHE A 65 -2.58 18.13 -10.00
N PHE A 66 -3.10 19.30 -9.64
CA PHE A 66 -4.31 19.39 -8.82
C PHE A 66 -5.58 18.95 -9.56
N GLY A 67 -5.62 19.17 -10.88
CA GLY A 67 -6.68 18.60 -11.73
C GLY A 67 -6.67 17.07 -11.69
N GLY A 68 -5.51 16.44 -11.77
CA GLY A 68 -5.35 15.00 -11.61
C GLY A 68 -5.83 14.48 -10.25
N ILE A 69 -5.45 15.16 -9.17
CA ILE A 69 -5.94 14.85 -7.82
C ILE A 69 -7.46 15.03 -7.74
N GLY A 70 -8.00 16.08 -8.33
CA GLY A 70 -9.47 16.31 -8.38
C GLY A 70 -10.21 15.17 -9.08
N VAL A 71 -9.68 14.66 -10.20
CA VAL A 71 -10.23 13.48 -10.90
C VAL A 71 -10.21 12.26 -10.01
N LEU A 72 -9.13 12.03 -9.27
CA LEU A 72 -9.00 10.89 -8.36
C LEU A 72 -9.98 10.95 -7.19
N LEU A 73 -10.16 12.13 -6.60
CA LEU A 73 -11.15 12.33 -5.53
C LEU A 73 -12.57 12.13 -6.04
N ALA A 74 -12.89 12.66 -7.24
CA ALA A 74 -14.19 12.44 -7.87
C ALA A 74 -14.42 10.95 -8.16
N THR A 75 -13.39 10.23 -8.58
CA THR A 75 -13.45 8.78 -8.80
C THR A 75 -13.72 8.03 -7.50
N ALA A 76 -13.01 8.37 -6.42
CA ALA A 76 -13.23 7.78 -5.11
C ALA A 76 -14.66 8.05 -4.60
N ALA A 77 -15.17 9.26 -4.78
CA ALA A 77 -16.53 9.61 -4.42
C ALA A 77 -17.56 8.81 -5.23
N LEU A 78 -17.33 8.61 -6.52
CA LEU A 78 -18.20 7.79 -7.39
C LEU A 78 -18.18 6.31 -6.98
N MET A 79 -17.03 5.78 -6.60
CA MET A 79 -16.91 4.40 -6.10
C MET A 79 -17.71 4.20 -4.80
N ILE A 80 -17.64 5.17 -3.89
CA ILE A 80 -18.40 5.15 -2.64
C ILE A 80 -19.90 5.25 -2.93
N TYR A 81 -20.30 6.17 -3.82
CA TYR A 81 -21.70 6.38 -4.17
C TYR A 81 -22.33 5.14 -4.84
N ASN A 82 -21.62 4.49 -5.75
CA ASN A 82 -22.11 3.32 -6.49
C ASN A 82 -21.93 1.99 -5.73
N GLN A 83 -21.44 2.01 -4.51
CA GLN A 83 -21.12 0.83 -3.70
C GLN A 83 -20.24 -0.20 -4.43
N GLY A 84 -19.37 0.27 -5.33
CA GLY A 84 -18.44 -0.61 -6.06
C GLY A 84 -17.65 0.11 -7.15
N ALA A 85 -16.62 -0.60 -7.65
CA ALA A 85 -15.75 -0.13 -8.72
C ALA A 85 -16.40 -0.35 -10.09
N SER A 86 -17.23 0.58 -10.56
CA SER A 86 -17.66 0.56 -11.96
C SER A 86 -16.47 0.73 -12.90
N ILE A 87 -16.55 0.19 -14.13
CA ILE A 87 -15.51 0.37 -15.18
C ILE A 87 -15.20 1.85 -15.40
N ILE A 88 -16.21 2.73 -15.32
CA ILE A 88 -16.04 4.18 -15.46
C ILE A 88 -15.15 4.73 -14.33
N ALA A 89 -15.36 4.30 -13.09
CA ALA A 89 -14.55 4.72 -11.96
C ALA A 89 -13.11 4.23 -12.09
N GLN A 90 -12.89 3.00 -12.55
CA GLN A 90 -11.57 2.44 -12.80
C GLN A 90 -10.81 3.22 -13.87
N VAL A 91 -11.45 3.51 -15.02
CA VAL A 91 -10.85 4.29 -16.10
C VAL A 91 -10.56 5.72 -15.65
N ALA A 92 -11.48 6.35 -14.92
CA ALA A 92 -11.27 7.70 -14.39
C ALA A 92 -10.12 7.76 -13.36
N GLY A 93 -9.98 6.74 -12.50
CA GLY A 93 -8.87 6.61 -11.56
C GLY A 93 -7.53 6.47 -12.28
N ALA A 94 -7.44 5.58 -13.27
CA ALA A 94 -6.24 5.41 -14.10
C ALA A 94 -5.88 6.71 -14.85
N ALA A 95 -6.87 7.42 -15.39
CA ALA A 95 -6.67 8.71 -16.04
C ALA A 95 -6.15 9.78 -15.05
N GLY A 96 -6.72 9.86 -13.85
CA GLY A 96 -6.25 10.76 -12.80
C GLY A 96 -4.81 10.51 -12.41
N LEU A 97 -4.42 9.24 -12.24
CA LEU A 97 -3.04 8.85 -11.98
C LEU A 97 -2.11 9.26 -13.14
N GLY A 98 -2.52 9.01 -14.38
CA GLY A 98 -1.79 9.42 -15.57
C GLY A 98 -1.57 10.94 -15.63
N ILE A 99 -2.56 11.74 -15.26
CA ILE A 99 -2.45 13.20 -15.21
C ILE A 99 -1.43 13.64 -14.14
N VAL A 100 -1.45 13.05 -12.94
CA VAL A 100 -0.46 13.34 -11.88
C VAL A 100 0.96 13.00 -12.33
N ILE A 101 1.14 11.83 -12.95
CA ILE A 101 2.44 11.41 -13.49
C ILE A 101 2.91 12.38 -14.59
N ALA A 102 2.01 12.76 -15.51
CA ALA A 102 2.33 13.71 -16.56
C ALA A 102 2.79 15.07 -16.00
N ALA A 103 2.11 15.57 -14.96
CA ALA A 103 2.52 16.79 -14.27
C ALA A 103 3.92 16.68 -13.66
N CYS A 104 4.23 15.54 -13.00
CA CYS A 104 5.57 15.27 -12.46
C CYS A 104 6.65 15.24 -13.56
N VAL A 105 6.34 14.59 -14.71
CA VAL A 105 7.26 14.53 -15.86
C VAL A 105 7.47 15.92 -16.49
N MET A 106 6.40 16.70 -16.63
CA MET A 106 6.48 18.07 -17.16
C MET A 106 7.36 18.95 -16.27
N GLU A 107 7.19 18.86 -14.97
CA GLU A 107 8.03 19.59 -14.02
C GLU A 107 9.49 19.12 -14.08
N ALA A 108 9.72 17.79 -14.12
CA ALA A 108 11.06 17.22 -14.23
C ALA A 108 11.85 17.72 -15.44
N ARG A 109 11.19 17.93 -16.59
CA ARG A 109 11.84 18.42 -17.82
C ARG A 109 12.40 19.83 -17.74
N ARG A 110 12.06 20.60 -16.70
CA ARG A 110 12.52 21.97 -16.49
C ARG A 110 13.85 22.08 -15.77
N TYR A 111 14.34 20.96 -15.22
CA TYR A 111 15.58 20.94 -14.44
C TYR A 111 16.79 20.60 -15.29
N GLU A 112 17.96 20.97 -14.76
CA GLU A 112 19.25 20.49 -15.28
C GLU A 112 19.27 18.96 -15.29
N ASN A 113 20.05 18.37 -16.21
CA ASN A 113 20.03 16.93 -16.46
C ASN A 113 20.11 16.08 -15.19
N TYR A 114 20.98 16.44 -14.25
CA TYR A 114 21.15 15.69 -13.01
C TYR A 114 19.90 15.70 -12.11
N ALA A 115 19.26 16.86 -11.95
CA ALA A 115 18.04 16.98 -11.15
C ALA A 115 16.85 16.28 -11.84
N ARG A 116 16.78 16.37 -13.17
CA ARG A 116 15.80 15.67 -13.99
C ARG A 116 15.89 14.16 -13.83
N ASP A 117 17.09 13.58 -13.88
CA ASP A 117 17.30 12.14 -13.76
C ASP A 117 16.89 11.62 -12.38
N ARG A 118 17.10 12.41 -11.32
CA ARG A 118 16.62 12.10 -9.97
C ARG A 118 15.08 12.05 -9.90
N VAL A 119 14.40 12.99 -10.55
CA VAL A 119 12.94 13.02 -10.59
C VAL A 119 12.39 11.83 -11.38
N PHE A 120 13.02 11.47 -12.51
CA PHE A 120 12.62 10.26 -13.24
C PHE A 120 12.83 8.98 -12.43
N ALA A 121 13.93 8.88 -11.69
CA ALA A 121 14.14 7.75 -10.78
C ALA A 121 13.05 7.67 -9.69
N MET A 122 12.62 8.80 -9.14
CA MET A 122 11.52 8.84 -8.18
C MET A 122 10.18 8.42 -8.81
N ILE A 123 9.88 8.92 -10.02
CA ILE A 123 8.66 8.52 -10.75
C ILE A 123 8.66 7.00 -11.00
N PHE A 124 9.78 6.44 -11.41
CA PHE A 124 9.90 4.98 -11.59
C PHE A 124 9.60 4.22 -10.30
N VAL A 125 10.14 4.67 -9.17
CA VAL A 125 9.84 4.08 -7.86
C VAL A 125 8.36 4.19 -7.52
N ILE A 126 7.73 5.35 -7.74
CA ILE A 126 6.30 5.58 -7.49
C ILE A 126 5.43 4.62 -8.31
N LEU A 127 5.80 4.37 -9.58
CA LEU A 127 5.07 3.46 -10.47
C LEU A 127 5.17 1.98 -10.05
N LEU A 128 6.20 1.60 -9.29
CA LEU A 128 6.33 0.26 -8.74
C LEU A 128 5.47 0.03 -7.47
N MET A 129 5.09 1.11 -6.78
CA MET A 129 4.32 1.00 -5.53
C MET A 129 2.97 0.30 -5.71
N PRO A 130 2.13 0.61 -6.71
CA PRO A 130 0.85 -0.06 -6.91
C PRO A 130 0.98 -1.57 -7.13
N LEU A 131 2.05 -2.02 -7.77
CA LEU A 131 2.29 -3.44 -8.00
C LEU A 131 2.53 -4.19 -6.68
N PHE A 132 3.43 -3.69 -5.83
CA PHE A 132 3.71 -4.32 -4.55
C PHE A 132 2.50 -4.25 -3.62
N TRP A 133 1.94 -3.06 -3.43
CA TRP A 133 0.84 -2.86 -2.49
C TRP A 133 -0.45 -3.53 -2.96
N GLY A 134 -0.69 -3.62 -4.29
CA GLY A 134 -1.85 -4.34 -4.82
C GLY A 134 -1.83 -5.83 -4.49
N LEU A 135 -0.66 -6.46 -4.51
CA LEU A 135 -0.48 -7.83 -4.07
C LEU A 135 -0.50 -7.97 -2.55
N PHE A 136 0.15 -7.04 -1.84
CA PHE A 136 0.23 -7.06 -0.38
C PHE A 136 -1.15 -6.96 0.28
N GLU A 137 -2.01 -6.09 -0.23
CA GLU A 137 -3.37 -5.86 0.29
C GLU A 137 -4.31 -7.07 0.07
N GLN A 138 -3.93 -8.03 -0.79
CA GLN A 138 -4.66 -9.30 -0.88
C GLN A 138 -4.67 -10.05 0.47
N ALA A 139 -3.72 -9.82 1.34
CA ALA A 139 -3.70 -10.38 2.70
C ALA A 139 -4.95 -10.00 3.51
N GLY A 140 -5.51 -8.81 3.30
CA GLY A 140 -6.78 -8.36 3.92
C GLY A 140 -8.03 -8.67 3.10
N GLY A 141 -7.86 -8.99 1.82
CA GLY A 141 -8.94 -9.30 0.87
C GLY A 141 -9.07 -10.79 0.59
N SER A 142 -8.79 -11.18 -0.64
CA SER A 142 -8.97 -12.55 -1.15
C SER A 142 -8.21 -13.62 -0.34
N MET A 143 -6.98 -13.32 0.11
CA MET A 143 -6.22 -14.25 0.95
C MET A 143 -6.90 -14.47 2.32
N ASN A 144 -7.55 -13.45 2.88
CA ASN A 144 -8.30 -13.58 4.12
C ASN A 144 -9.52 -14.50 3.95
N LEU A 145 -10.25 -14.34 2.83
CA LEU A 145 -11.38 -15.24 2.49
C LEU A 145 -10.89 -16.67 2.27
N TYR A 146 -9.82 -16.84 1.47
CA TYR A 146 -9.21 -18.15 1.27
C TYR A 146 -8.76 -18.79 2.60
N THR A 147 -8.20 -18.01 3.50
CA THR A 147 -7.78 -18.47 4.82
C THR A 147 -8.97 -18.97 5.65
N ASP A 148 -10.10 -18.30 5.54
CA ASP A 148 -11.30 -18.70 6.28
C ASP A 148 -11.88 -20.04 5.78
N GLU A 149 -11.92 -20.24 4.47
CA GLU A 149 -12.60 -21.38 3.84
C GLU A 149 -11.68 -22.58 3.58
N TYR A 150 -10.38 -22.33 3.23
CA TYR A 150 -9.50 -23.36 2.67
C TYR A 150 -8.16 -23.54 3.39
N VAL A 151 -7.95 -22.96 4.57
CA VAL A 151 -6.74 -23.19 5.38
C VAL A 151 -7.09 -24.00 6.62
N ASP A 152 -6.29 -25.03 6.90
CA ASP A 152 -6.37 -25.76 8.18
C ASP A 152 -5.86 -24.88 9.31
N ARG A 153 -6.78 -24.17 9.94
CA ARG A 153 -6.50 -23.21 11.01
C ARG A 153 -6.47 -23.82 12.41
N GLY A 154 -6.82 -25.10 12.55
CA GLY A 154 -6.88 -25.76 13.86
C GLY A 154 -7.83 -25.07 14.85
N GLY A 155 -8.92 -24.42 14.36
CA GLY A 155 -9.88 -23.67 15.18
C GLY A 155 -9.47 -22.23 15.53
N ILE A 156 -8.34 -21.73 15.03
CA ILE A 156 -7.91 -20.34 15.25
C ILE A 156 -8.76 -19.39 14.37
N PRO A 157 -9.28 -18.28 14.94
CA PRO A 157 -10.04 -17.30 14.15
C PRO A 157 -9.19 -16.67 13.03
N THR A 158 -9.77 -16.44 11.86
CA THR A 158 -9.07 -15.87 10.69
C THR A 158 -8.44 -14.52 10.98
N THR A 159 -9.10 -13.70 11.80
CA THR A 159 -8.61 -12.38 12.23
C THR A 159 -7.28 -12.42 12.96
N PHE A 160 -6.93 -13.54 13.61
CA PHE A 160 -5.62 -13.71 14.25
C PHE A 160 -4.48 -13.64 13.23
N PHE A 161 -4.66 -14.21 12.05
CA PHE A 161 -3.62 -14.27 11.02
C PHE A 161 -3.29 -12.89 10.45
N GLN A 162 -4.21 -11.92 10.52
CA GLN A 162 -3.94 -10.54 10.17
C GLN A 162 -2.87 -9.89 11.08
N SER A 163 -2.69 -10.43 12.30
CA SER A 163 -1.67 -9.95 13.25
C SER A 163 -0.26 -10.48 12.97
N ILE A 164 -0.10 -11.46 12.08
CA ILE A 164 1.21 -12.07 11.80
C ILE A 164 2.16 -11.06 11.16
N ASN A 165 1.68 -10.24 10.21
CA ASN A 165 2.52 -9.22 9.57
C ASN A 165 3.08 -8.22 10.59
N PRO A 166 2.30 -7.54 11.45
CA PRO A 166 2.84 -6.67 12.50
C PRO A 166 3.83 -7.38 13.45
N ILE A 167 3.56 -8.63 13.81
CA ILE A 167 4.48 -9.41 14.65
C ILE A 167 5.81 -9.62 13.93
N TYR A 168 5.78 -10.03 12.66
CA TYR A 168 7.00 -10.19 11.88
C TYR A 168 7.74 -8.87 11.67
N ILE A 169 7.05 -7.74 11.47
CA ILE A 169 7.70 -6.42 11.40
C ILE A 169 8.47 -6.15 12.69
N ILE A 170 7.86 -6.32 13.85
CA ILE A 170 8.50 -6.08 15.15
C ILE A 170 9.75 -6.97 15.33
N LEU A 171 9.67 -8.23 14.94
CA LEU A 171 10.77 -9.18 15.10
C LEU A 171 11.88 -8.98 14.05
N LEU A 172 11.52 -8.72 12.80
CA LEU A 172 12.45 -8.72 11.67
C LEU A 172 13.05 -7.34 11.37
N ALA A 173 12.36 -6.22 11.68
CA ALA A 173 12.88 -4.89 11.38
C ALA A 173 14.25 -4.61 12.03
N PRO A 174 14.51 -4.98 13.31
CA PRO A 174 15.85 -4.83 13.90
C PRO A 174 16.90 -5.68 13.17
N LEU A 175 16.53 -6.89 12.75
CA LEU A 175 17.45 -7.79 12.03
C LEU A 175 17.80 -7.23 10.65
N PHE A 176 16.81 -6.68 9.94
CA PHE A 176 17.04 -6.00 8.66
C PHE A 176 17.89 -4.74 8.83
N ALA A 177 17.70 -3.97 9.89
CA ALA A 177 18.54 -2.81 10.19
C ALA A 177 20.00 -3.22 10.40
N ILE A 178 20.26 -4.29 11.15
CA ILE A 178 21.60 -4.84 11.36
C ILE A 178 22.17 -5.38 10.03
N LEU A 179 21.38 -6.10 9.26
CA LEU A 179 21.77 -6.66 7.95
C LEU A 179 22.24 -5.57 7.00
N TRP A 180 21.45 -4.49 6.84
CA TRP A 180 21.81 -3.39 5.94
C TRP A 180 23.07 -2.66 6.43
N GLN A 181 23.21 -2.42 7.73
CA GLN A 181 24.43 -1.81 8.28
C GLN A 181 25.67 -2.71 8.07
N TRP A 182 25.53 -4.01 8.24
CA TRP A 182 26.62 -4.95 8.03
C TRP A 182 27.04 -5.00 6.55
N LEU A 183 26.07 -5.05 5.62
CA LEU A 183 26.34 -5.00 4.19
C LEU A 183 26.98 -3.66 3.78
N ALA A 184 26.53 -2.53 4.33
CA ALA A 184 27.12 -1.22 4.09
C ALA A 184 28.58 -1.16 4.54
N ARG A 185 28.89 -1.65 5.75
CA ARG A 185 30.27 -1.71 6.26
C ARG A 185 31.16 -2.61 5.41
N SER A 186 30.59 -3.65 4.80
CA SER A 186 31.31 -4.59 3.93
C SER A 186 31.43 -4.10 2.49
N GLY A 187 30.91 -2.92 2.13
CA GLY A 187 30.89 -2.39 0.77
C GLY A 187 30.02 -3.19 -0.20
N LYS A 188 29.12 -4.03 0.32
CA LYS A 188 28.22 -4.91 -0.46
C LYS A 188 26.75 -4.53 -0.34
N GLU A 189 26.46 -3.34 0.15
CA GLU A 189 25.09 -2.87 0.28
C GLU A 189 24.44 -2.72 -1.10
N PRO A 190 23.27 -3.39 -1.36
CA PRO A 190 22.54 -3.20 -2.59
C PRO A 190 22.02 -1.77 -2.73
N SER A 191 21.91 -1.28 -3.97
CA SER A 191 21.28 0.01 -4.21
C SER A 191 19.82 0.03 -3.71
N ALA A 192 19.27 1.22 -3.48
CA ALA A 192 17.88 1.37 -3.05
C ALA A 192 16.91 0.70 -4.04
N ILE A 193 17.15 0.85 -5.34
CA ILE A 193 16.35 0.21 -6.40
C ILE A 193 16.46 -1.31 -6.33
N ALA A 194 17.66 -1.85 -6.08
CA ALA A 194 17.85 -3.30 -5.96
C ALA A 194 17.11 -3.86 -4.73
N LYS A 195 17.15 -3.16 -3.58
CA LYS A 195 16.41 -3.56 -2.38
C LYS A 195 14.89 -3.56 -2.64
N MET A 196 14.38 -2.54 -3.31
CA MET A 196 12.96 -2.46 -3.67
C MET A 196 12.57 -3.57 -4.66
N GLY A 197 13.42 -3.85 -5.66
CA GLY A 197 13.22 -4.97 -6.58
C GLY A 197 13.19 -6.32 -5.85
N MET A 198 14.07 -6.54 -4.86
CA MET A 198 14.02 -7.72 -4.01
C MET A 198 12.70 -7.82 -3.24
N GLY A 199 12.16 -6.69 -2.76
CA GLY A 199 10.86 -6.67 -2.09
C GLY A 199 9.73 -7.16 -3.00
N ILE A 200 9.69 -6.68 -4.24
CA ILE A 200 8.67 -7.09 -5.24
C ILE A 200 8.81 -8.58 -5.58
N VAL A 201 10.04 -9.07 -5.78
CA VAL A 201 10.31 -10.49 -6.04
C VAL A 201 9.86 -11.36 -4.87
N GLN A 202 10.14 -10.95 -3.63
CA GLN A 202 9.71 -11.69 -2.44
C GLN A 202 8.18 -11.73 -2.33
N MET A 203 7.49 -10.65 -2.69
CA MET A 203 6.03 -10.63 -2.73
C MET A 203 5.47 -11.63 -3.74
N GLY A 204 6.02 -11.69 -4.95
CA GLY A 204 5.66 -12.71 -5.94
C GLY A 204 5.95 -14.13 -5.45
N LEU A 205 7.12 -14.35 -4.82
CA LEU A 205 7.48 -15.64 -4.24
C LEU A 205 6.54 -16.06 -3.11
N ALA A 206 6.01 -15.12 -2.33
CA ALA A 206 5.04 -15.41 -1.27
C ALA A 206 3.80 -16.11 -1.84
N PHE A 207 3.24 -15.59 -2.93
CA PHE A 207 2.11 -16.23 -3.62
C PHE A 207 2.47 -17.58 -4.23
N ILE A 208 3.62 -17.66 -4.92
CA ILE A 208 4.06 -18.93 -5.54
C ILE A 208 4.21 -20.03 -4.48
N VAL A 209 4.83 -19.72 -3.34
CA VAL A 209 4.99 -20.69 -2.23
C VAL A 209 3.65 -21.07 -1.65
N PHE A 210 2.73 -20.12 -1.49
CA PHE A 210 1.40 -20.39 -0.96
C PHE A 210 0.59 -21.30 -1.91
N VAL A 211 0.53 -20.95 -3.20
CA VAL A 211 -0.18 -21.71 -4.23
C VAL A 211 0.42 -23.13 -4.36
N TRP A 212 1.75 -23.24 -4.37
CA TRP A 212 2.43 -24.55 -4.38
C TRP A 212 2.06 -25.38 -3.16
N GLY A 213 2.02 -24.78 -1.98
CA GLY A 213 1.59 -25.44 -0.76
C GLY A 213 0.13 -25.92 -0.83
N ALA A 214 -0.74 -25.09 -1.34
CA ALA A 214 -2.14 -25.40 -1.53
C ALA A 214 -2.39 -26.53 -2.53
N GLN A 215 -1.59 -26.61 -3.59
CA GLN A 215 -1.74 -27.66 -4.61
C GLN A 215 -1.13 -28.99 -4.20
N GLN A 216 0.03 -28.99 -3.55
CA GLN A 216 0.81 -30.21 -3.30
C GLN A 216 0.60 -30.82 -1.91
N PHE A 217 0.23 -30.02 -0.91
CA PHE A 217 0.23 -30.44 0.49
C PHE A 217 -1.15 -30.32 1.16
N SER A 218 -2.20 -30.04 0.41
CA SER A 218 -3.56 -29.98 0.97
C SER A 218 -4.00 -31.34 1.52
N VAL A 219 -4.67 -31.28 2.66
CA VAL A 219 -5.23 -32.43 3.37
C VAL A 219 -6.76 -32.41 3.30
N ALA A 220 -7.39 -33.58 3.28
CA ALA A 220 -8.84 -33.67 3.32
C ALA A 220 -9.35 -33.19 4.70
N GLY A 221 -10.15 -32.13 4.69
CA GLY A 221 -10.85 -31.63 5.86
C GLY A 221 -12.25 -32.28 6.01
N GLU A 222 -13.05 -31.75 6.90
CA GLU A 222 -14.46 -32.14 7.06
C GLU A 222 -15.24 -31.86 5.76
N ALA A 223 -16.22 -32.65 5.46
CA ALA A 223 -17.02 -32.60 4.22
C ALA A 223 -16.25 -32.79 2.90
N GLY A 224 -14.98 -33.27 2.94
CA GLY A 224 -14.18 -33.54 1.73
C GLY A 224 -13.54 -32.30 1.10
N VAL A 225 -13.59 -31.15 1.77
CA VAL A 225 -12.90 -29.93 1.33
C VAL A 225 -11.40 -30.10 1.53
N LEU A 226 -10.60 -29.75 0.52
CA LEU A 226 -9.14 -29.77 0.63
C LEU A 226 -8.66 -28.50 1.36
N LEU A 227 -7.98 -28.71 2.49
CA LEU A 227 -7.45 -27.64 3.32
C LEU A 227 -5.94 -27.49 3.14
N THR A 228 -5.49 -26.26 2.92
CA THR A 228 -4.06 -25.91 2.85
C THR A 228 -3.46 -25.88 4.25
N PRO A 229 -2.30 -26.52 4.50
CA PRO A 229 -1.67 -26.45 5.80
C PRO A 229 -1.29 -25.02 6.19
N VAL A 230 -1.59 -24.62 7.41
CA VAL A 230 -1.38 -23.25 7.93
C VAL A 230 0.07 -22.77 7.84
N VAL A 231 1.05 -23.67 7.80
CA VAL A 231 2.47 -23.32 7.66
C VAL A 231 2.74 -22.50 6.38
N PHE A 232 2.03 -22.75 5.29
CA PHE A 232 2.17 -21.99 4.05
C PHE A 232 1.64 -20.57 4.18
N LEU A 233 0.63 -20.36 5.03
CA LEU A 233 0.18 -19.01 5.37
C LEU A 233 1.23 -18.24 6.17
N PHE A 234 1.90 -18.88 7.13
CA PHE A 234 3.02 -18.27 7.85
C PHE A 234 4.20 -17.95 6.92
N LEU A 235 4.51 -18.81 5.96
CA LEU A 235 5.55 -18.55 4.95
C LEU A 235 5.15 -17.40 4.02
N PHE A 236 3.89 -17.32 3.62
CA PHE A 236 3.36 -16.20 2.86
C PHE A 236 3.59 -14.87 3.60
N TYR A 237 3.15 -14.79 4.86
CA TYR A 237 3.35 -13.59 5.67
C TYR A 237 4.83 -13.28 5.92
N LEU A 238 5.68 -14.28 6.09
CA LEU A 238 7.12 -14.10 6.26
C LEU A 238 7.75 -13.44 5.02
N LEU A 239 7.48 -13.97 3.84
CA LEU A 239 8.01 -13.46 2.57
C LEU A 239 7.44 -12.07 2.24
N SER A 240 6.14 -11.86 2.42
CA SER A 240 5.51 -10.55 2.18
C SER A 240 6.04 -9.49 3.13
N THR A 241 6.22 -9.80 4.43
CA THR A 241 6.77 -8.87 5.41
C THR A 241 8.25 -8.56 5.15
N THR A 242 9.07 -9.57 4.81
CA THR A 242 10.47 -9.31 4.44
C THR A 242 10.58 -8.50 3.16
N GLY A 243 9.66 -8.70 2.22
CA GLY A 243 9.50 -7.86 1.02
C GLY A 243 9.14 -6.42 1.37
N GLU A 244 8.20 -6.22 2.29
CA GLU A 244 7.81 -4.90 2.80
C GLU A 244 8.99 -4.17 3.45
N LEU A 245 9.77 -4.86 4.30
CA LEU A 245 10.96 -4.30 4.95
C LEU A 245 12.06 -3.92 3.95
N CYS A 246 12.13 -4.57 2.80
CA CYS A 246 13.03 -4.20 1.71
C CYS A 246 12.52 -2.99 0.92
N LEU A 247 11.22 -2.75 0.86
CA LEU A 247 10.61 -1.77 -0.03
C LEU A 247 10.23 -0.48 0.69
N SER A 248 9.42 -0.55 1.76
CA SER A 248 8.80 0.62 2.39
C SER A 248 9.81 1.59 3.02
N PRO A 249 10.68 1.18 3.96
CA PRO A 249 11.62 2.11 4.58
C PRO A 249 12.67 2.59 3.59
N VAL A 250 13.06 1.74 2.64
CA VAL A 250 14.05 2.07 1.61
C VAL A 250 13.48 3.07 0.60
N GLY A 251 12.23 2.85 0.14
CA GLY A 251 11.54 3.74 -0.78
C GLY A 251 11.33 5.12 -0.18
N LEU A 252 10.88 5.21 1.08
CA LEU A 252 10.68 6.46 1.78
C LEU A 252 12.00 7.23 1.94
N SER A 253 13.07 6.53 2.33
CA SER A 253 14.42 7.12 2.43
C SER A 253 14.93 7.58 1.06
N ALA A 254 14.72 6.79 0.00
CA ALA A 254 15.11 7.13 -1.36
C ALA A 254 14.38 8.38 -1.85
N MET A 255 13.08 8.49 -1.62
CA MET A 255 12.29 9.68 -1.96
C MET A 255 12.87 10.93 -1.30
N ASN A 256 13.17 10.87 -0.02
CA ASN A 256 13.74 12.01 0.71
C ASN A 256 15.12 12.40 0.19
N ARG A 257 15.99 11.43 -0.11
CA ARG A 257 17.37 11.68 -0.59
C ARG A 257 17.43 12.14 -2.05
N LEU A 258 16.53 11.66 -2.90
CA LEU A 258 16.47 12.01 -4.32
C LEU A 258 15.74 13.32 -4.56
N SER A 259 14.82 13.71 -3.68
CA SER A 259 14.00 14.91 -3.85
C SER A 259 14.82 16.17 -4.00
N VAL A 260 14.45 16.96 -4.98
CA VAL A 260 14.90 18.34 -5.11
C VAL A 260 14.16 19.16 -4.06
N LYS A 261 14.86 20.03 -3.31
CA LYS A 261 14.33 20.73 -2.12
C LYS A 261 12.91 21.29 -2.28
N HIS A 262 12.62 21.95 -3.39
CA HIS A 262 11.31 22.57 -3.64
C HIS A 262 10.23 21.60 -4.13
N MET A 263 10.60 20.34 -4.46
CA MET A 263 9.65 19.27 -4.86
C MET A 263 9.51 18.16 -3.81
N ALA A 264 10.23 18.24 -2.70
CA ALA A 264 10.25 17.14 -1.71
C ALA A 264 8.85 16.75 -1.25
N SER A 265 8.02 17.72 -0.86
CA SER A 265 6.64 17.46 -0.43
C SER A 265 5.77 16.88 -1.55
N LEU A 266 5.95 17.35 -2.80
CA LEU A 266 5.25 16.83 -3.96
C LEU A 266 5.61 15.38 -4.25
N MET A 267 6.90 15.05 -4.22
CA MET A 267 7.39 13.68 -4.47
C MET A 267 6.98 12.72 -3.35
N MET A 268 6.98 13.18 -2.10
CA MET A 268 6.46 12.38 -0.97
C MET A 268 4.95 12.13 -1.11
N ALA A 269 4.17 13.15 -1.47
CA ALA A 269 2.74 12.99 -1.74
C ALA A 269 2.49 12.01 -2.90
N ALA A 270 3.27 12.11 -3.98
CA ALA A 270 3.18 11.18 -5.11
C ALA A 270 3.57 9.75 -4.74
N PHE A 271 4.55 9.55 -3.84
CA PHE A 271 4.92 8.23 -3.32
C PHE A 271 3.77 7.59 -2.55
N PHE A 272 3.16 8.30 -1.61
CA PHE A 272 1.99 7.80 -0.89
C PHE A 272 0.78 7.61 -1.80
N PHE A 273 0.67 8.43 -2.84
CA PHE A 273 -0.34 8.24 -3.87
C PHE A 273 -0.13 6.94 -4.66
N GLY A 274 1.12 6.59 -4.98
CA GLY A 274 1.48 5.28 -5.54
C GLY A 274 1.05 4.13 -4.63
N THR A 275 1.23 4.27 -3.31
CA THR A 275 0.73 3.31 -2.31
C THR A 275 -0.80 3.20 -2.35
N ALA A 276 -1.52 4.33 -2.40
CA ALA A 276 -2.98 4.33 -2.54
C ALA A 276 -3.45 3.68 -3.86
N GLY A 277 -2.67 3.79 -4.93
CA GLY A 277 -2.90 3.07 -6.19
C GLY A 277 -2.87 1.55 -6.02
N GLY A 278 -2.12 1.04 -5.03
CA GLY A 278 -2.12 -0.37 -4.67
C GLY A 278 -3.47 -0.86 -4.16
N GLN A 279 -4.19 -0.07 -3.38
CA GLN A 279 -5.54 -0.42 -2.92
C GLN A 279 -6.52 -0.59 -4.10
N PHE A 280 -6.37 0.27 -5.12
CA PHE A 280 -7.14 0.16 -6.34
C PHE A 280 -6.82 -1.12 -7.12
N VAL A 281 -5.52 -1.44 -7.27
CA VAL A 281 -5.06 -2.69 -7.90
C VAL A 281 -5.55 -3.90 -7.11
N ALA A 282 -5.52 -3.84 -5.78
CA ALA A 282 -6.01 -4.91 -4.91
C ALA A 282 -7.51 -5.18 -5.13
N GLY A 283 -8.34 -4.14 -5.18
CA GLY A 283 -9.76 -4.28 -5.47
C GLY A 283 -10.02 -4.85 -6.88
N PHE A 284 -9.22 -4.45 -7.87
CA PHE A 284 -9.31 -5.00 -9.23
C PHE A 284 -8.93 -6.49 -9.27
N LEU A 285 -7.84 -6.87 -8.61
CA LEU A 285 -7.43 -8.29 -8.50
C LEU A 285 -8.50 -9.12 -7.78
N GLY A 286 -9.05 -8.63 -6.66
CA GLY A 286 -10.13 -9.30 -5.95
C GLY A 286 -11.36 -9.55 -6.84
N SER A 287 -11.73 -8.58 -7.70
CA SER A 287 -12.85 -8.74 -8.62
C SER A 287 -12.62 -9.77 -9.73
N ILE A 288 -11.35 -10.01 -10.13
CA ILE A 288 -11.01 -11.05 -11.13
C ILE A 288 -11.01 -12.44 -10.49
N MET A 289 -10.64 -12.55 -9.22
CA MET A 289 -10.56 -13.82 -8.50
C MET A 289 -11.93 -14.45 -8.18
N GLY A 290 -13.01 -13.87 -8.70
CA GLY A 290 -14.35 -14.46 -8.66
C GLY A 290 -14.95 -14.44 -7.25
N GLU A 291 -14.92 -13.31 -6.59
CA GLU A 291 -15.87 -13.02 -5.53
C GLU A 291 -17.27 -13.06 -6.15
N ASP A 292 -17.90 -14.24 -6.13
CA ASP A 292 -19.31 -14.36 -6.48
C ASP A 292 -20.12 -13.39 -5.62
N GLU A 293 -21.26 -12.91 -6.15
CA GLU A 293 -22.16 -11.97 -5.46
C GLU A 293 -22.59 -12.42 -4.03
N GLY A 294 -22.17 -13.62 -3.60
CA GLY A 294 -22.38 -14.18 -2.27
C GLY A 294 -21.16 -14.17 -1.34
N GLY A 295 -20.00 -13.63 -1.75
CA GLY A 295 -18.80 -13.54 -0.91
C GLY A 295 -18.09 -14.87 -0.67
N SER A 296 -18.37 -15.92 -1.46
CA SER A 296 -17.63 -17.20 -1.43
C SER A 296 -16.64 -17.27 -2.58
N LEU A 297 -15.38 -17.59 -2.27
CA LEU A 297 -14.34 -17.86 -3.27
C LEU A 297 -14.38 -19.33 -3.69
N SER A 298 -14.41 -19.63 -4.99
CA SER A 298 -14.12 -20.99 -5.41
C SER A 298 -12.62 -21.26 -5.23
N ARG A 299 -12.26 -22.42 -4.67
CA ARG A 299 -10.86 -22.80 -4.43
C ARG A 299 -10.03 -22.79 -5.73
N GLU A 300 -10.62 -23.23 -6.80
CA GLU A 300 -9.96 -23.28 -8.13
C GLU A 300 -9.68 -21.88 -8.66
N GLY A 301 -10.65 -20.99 -8.65
CA GLY A 301 -10.47 -19.60 -9.09
C GLY A 301 -9.52 -18.78 -8.20
N ALA A 302 -9.33 -19.16 -6.94
CA ALA A 302 -8.36 -18.51 -6.06
C ALA A 302 -6.90 -18.99 -6.27
N LEU A 303 -6.70 -20.13 -6.93
CA LEU A 303 -5.38 -20.72 -7.17
C LEU A 303 -4.87 -20.54 -8.62
N GLU A 304 -5.72 -20.08 -9.53
CA GLU A 304 -5.37 -19.65 -10.89
C GLU A 304 -4.77 -18.24 -10.90
#